data_e014f835e29dc161ab5015be71b8fc87
#
_entry.id   e014f835e29dc161ab5015be71b8fc87
#
_cell.length_a   1.000
_cell.length_b   1.000
_cell.length_c   1.000
_cell.angle_alpha   90.00
_cell.angle_beta   90.00
_cell.angle_gamma   90.00
#
_symmetry.space_group_name_H-M   'P 1'
#
loop_
_entity.id
_entity.type
_entity.pdbx_description
1 polymer ?
#
loop_
_entity_poly.entity_id
_entity_poly.type
_entity_poly.pdbx_seq_one_letter_code
_entity_poly.pdbx_strand_id
1 'polypeptide(L)'
;KYGKRFFKMTATGLKLKESEYKLLMRVKDAFGNETLYEKPVSLDILVVKKDGKNYLLVPNIIFGAYKHALDSAGKEFRDRNMDTLSKIADIYRKYPGYGLKLEAHSLNIYTIGTKKYDDEERILLPVTERRAAAVKDALVKLGMNPAIIITEALGSKYPNAPVDDKSQWWKVRRVEFIMTENK
;
A
#
# COMPACT_ATOMS: atom_id res chain seq x y z
N LYS A 1 19.32 -9.77 32.12
CA LYS A 1 18.78 -8.96 30.98
C LYS A 1 17.91 -9.88 30.14
N TYR A 2 16.59 -9.77 30.25
CA TYR A 2 15.66 -10.51 29.41
C TYR A 2 15.56 -9.78 28.07
N GLY A 3 16.04 -10.40 26.98
CA GLY A 3 15.91 -9.85 25.64
C GLY A 3 14.45 -9.79 25.21
N LYS A 4 14.05 -8.73 24.50
CA LYS A 4 12.74 -8.65 23.85
C LYS A 4 12.64 -9.81 22.85
N ARG A 5 11.71 -10.75 23.09
CA ARG A 5 11.41 -11.81 22.13
C ARG A 5 10.18 -11.37 21.32
N PHE A 6 10.32 -11.34 20.01
CA PHE A 6 9.22 -11.12 19.10
C PHE A 6 8.64 -12.48 18.72
N PHE A 7 7.32 -12.64 18.83
CA PHE A 7 6.61 -13.82 18.37
C PHE A 7 5.85 -13.46 17.11
N LYS A 8 6.09 -14.21 16.01
CA LYS A 8 5.25 -14.14 14.82
C LYS A 8 4.04 -15.02 15.09
N MET A 9 2.87 -14.42 15.26
CA MET A 9 1.59 -15.15 15.31
C MET A 9 0.97 -15.15 13.91
N THR A 10 0.66 -16.35 13.39
CA THR A 10 -0.13 -16.49 12.18
C THR A 10 -1.52 -16.95 12.58
N ALA A 11 -2.51 -16.07 12.45
CA ALA A 11 -3.91 -16.41 12.66
C ALA A 11 -4.52 -16.85 11.34
N THR A 12 -4.82 -18.14 11.18
CA THR A 12 -5.54 -18.69 10.03
C THR A 12 -7.02 -18.83 10.39
N GLY A 13 -7.90 -18.35 9.51
CA GLY A 13 -9.35 -18.53 9.66
C GLY A 13 -10.07 -17.49 10.51
N LEU A 14 -9.39 -16.52 11.13
CA LEU A 14 -10.01 -15.43 11.88
C LEU A 14 -10.21 -14.21 10.99
N LYS A 15 -11.44 -13.69 10.92
CA LYS A 15 -11.74 -12.37 10.36
C LYS A 15 -11.42 -11.32 11.45
N LEU A 16 -10.15 -10.96 11.55
CA LEU A 16 -9.71 -9.93 12.49
C LEU A 16 -10.09 -8.54 11.94
N LYS A 17 -10.58 -7.66 12.81
CA LYS A 17 -10.82 -6.24 12.53
C LYS A 17 -9.77 -5.44 13.30
N GLU A 18 -9.47 -4.22 12.84
CA GLU A 18 -8.73 -3.25 13.66
C GLU A 18 -9.50 -3.03 14.94
N SER A 19 -8.92 -3.41 16.08
CA SER A 19 -9.53 -3.31 17.39
C SER A 19 -8.49 -3.58 18.45
N GLU A 20 -8.84 -3.24 19.69
CA GLU A 20 -8.11 -3.70 20.86
C GLU A 20 -8.55 -5.12 21.21
N TYR A 21 -7.59 -5.99 21.38
CA TYR A 21 -7.77 -7.38 21.78
C TYR A 21 -7.09 -7.61 23.12
N LYS A 22 -7.56 -8.60 23.85
CA LYS A 22 -6.86 -9.11 25.05
C LYS A 22 -6.10 -10.38 24.66
N LEU A 23 -4.78 -10.36 24.84
CA LEU A 23 -3.99 -11.57 24.80
C LEU A 23 -4.09 -12.26 26.17
N LEU A 24 -4.67 -13.45 26.19
CA LEU A 24 -4.71 -14.32 27.36
C LEU A 24 -3.64 -15.40 27.19
N MET A 25 -2.66 -15.41 28.07
CA MET A 25 -1.62 -16.44 28.06
C MET A 25 -1.69 -17.21 29.39
N ARG A 26 -1.99 -18.51 29.29
CA ARG A 26 -1.96 -19.42 30.41
C ARG A 26 -0.62 -20.16 30.43
N VAL A 27 0.12 -19.99 31.48
CA VAL A 27 1.40 -20.67 31.68
C VAL A 27 1.24 -21.64 32.84
N LYS A 28 1.62 -22.91 32.61
CA LYS A 28 1.64 -23.95 33.63
C LYS A 28 3.07 -24.38 33.86
N ASP A 29 3.50 -24.42 35.10
CA ASP A 29 4.83 -24.92 35.48
C ASP A 29 4.85 -26.45 35.61
N ALA A 30 6.04 -26.99 35.82
CA ALA A 30 6.22 -28.44 36.00
C ALA A 30 5.58 -29.01 37.30
N PHE A 31 5.19 -28.14 38.23
CA PHE A 31 4.54 -28.51 39.48
C PHE A 31 3.01 -28.39 39.42
N GLY A 32 2.47 -27.97 38.28
CA GLY A 32 1.04 -27.83 38.05
C GLY A 32 0.45 -26.47 38.45
N ASN A 33 1.25 -25.50 38.88
CA ASN A 33 0.78 -24.14 39.13
C ASN A 33 0.45 -23.45 37.84
N GLU A 34 -0.68 -22.78 37.79
CA GLU A 34 -1.12 -22.03 36.61
C GLU A 34 -1.09 -20.53 36.88
N THR A 35 -0.55 -19.77 35.93
CA THR A 35 -0.59 -18.31 35.94
C THR A 35 -1.25 -17.81 34.66
N LEU A 36 -2.25 -16.93 34.83
CA LEU A 36 -2.93 -16.28 33.71
C LEU A 36 -2.38 -14.86 33.55
N TYR A 37 -1.85 -14.58 32.39
CA TYR A 37 -1.44 -13.21 32.00
C TYR A 37 -2.46 -12.63 31.04
N GLU A 38 -3.00 -11.47 31.37
CA GLU A 38 -3.79 -10.66 30.46
C GLU A 38 -2.97 -9.47 30.01
N LYS A 39 -2.98 -9.20 28.70
CA LYS A 39 -2.34 -8.01 28.14
C LYS A 39 -3.21 -7.43 27.03
N PRO A 40 -3.52 -6.12 27.07
CA PRO A 40 -4.13 -5.47 25.92
C PRO A 40 -3.15 -5.48 24.73
N VAL A 41 -3.66 -5.81 23.56
CA VAL A 41 -2.91 -5.83 22.30
C VAL A 41 -3.72 -5.08 21.26
N SER A 42 -3.16 -4.01 20.71
CA SER A 42 -3.70 -3.36 19.52
C SER A 42 -3.28 -4.15 18.30
N LEU A 43 -4.24 -4.49 17.45
CA LEU A 43 -3.99 -5.11 16.15
C LEU A 43 -4.17 -4.07 15.06
N ASP A 44 -3.06 -3.69 14.41
CA ASP A 44 -3.06 -2.88 13.21
C ASP A 44 -3.08 -3.83 12.00
N ILE A 45 -4.16 -3.82 11.22
CA ILE A 45 -4.21 -4.54 9.94
C ILE A 45 -3.54 -3.65 8.89
N LEU A 46 -2.29 -3.98 8.57
CA LEU A 46 -1.49 -3.17 7.66
C LEU A 46 -1.60 -3.62 6.20
N VAL A 47 -1.94 -4.89 5.96
CA VAL A 47 -1.93 -5.48 4.63
C VAL A 47 -3.15 -6.35 4.37
N VAL A 48 -3.60 -6.34 3.10
CA VAL A 48 -4.58 -7.28 2.56
C VAL A 48 -3.92 -8.07 1.45
N LYS A 49 -3.98 -9.40 1.53
CA LYS A 49 -3.46 -10.27 0.46
C LYS A 49 -4.50 -10.40 -0.65
N LYS A 50 -4.13 -10.02 -1.86
CA LYS A 50 -4.94 -10.13 -3.08
C LYS A 50 -4.03 -10.51 -4.24
N ASP A 51 -4.45 -11.50 -5.06
CA ASP A 51 -3.72 -11.96 -6.26
C ASP A 51 -2.23 -12.25 -5.98
N GLY A 52 -1.93 -12.86 -4.84
CA GLY A 52 -0.58 -13.18 -4.40
C GLY A 52 0.26 -12.01 -3.87
N LYS A 53 -0.24 -10.78 -3.91
CA LYS A 53 0.43 -9.56 -3.43
C LYS A 53 -0.12 -9.12 -2.07
N ASN A 54 0.73 -8.48 -1.26
CA ASN A 54 0.35 -7.90 0.03
C ASN A 54 0.18 -6.39 -0.12
N TYR A 55 -1.04 -5.95 -0.41
CA TYR A 55 -1.37 -4.52 -0.52
C TYR A 55 -1.42 -3.86 0.86
N LEU A 56 -0.80 -2.69 1.01
CA LEU A 56 -0.99 -1.88 2.21
C LEU A 56 -2.45 -1.40 2.31
N LEU A 57 -3.01 -1.49 3.50
CA LEU A 57 -4.36 -1.00 3.79
C LEU A 57 -4.35 0.51 4.00
N VAL A 58 -4.01 1.23 2.95
CA VAL A 58 -4.01 2.70 2.88
C VAL A 58 -4.70 3.14 1.59
N PRO A 59 -5.25 4.37 1.53
CA PRO A 59 -5.78 4.89 0.29
C PRO A 59 -4.71 4.99 -0.80
N ASN A 60 -5.09 4.76 -2.07
CA ASN A 60 -4.19 4.98 -3.19
C ASN A 60 -3.92 6.47 -3.40
N ILE A 61 -2.73 6.81 -3.91
CA ILE A 61 -2.45 8.17 -4.39
C ILE A 61 -3.17 8.38 -5.72
N ILE A 62 -3.96 9.44 -5.82
CA ILE A 62 -4.79 9.77 -6.98
C ILE A 62 -4.19 10.96 -7.74
N PHE A 63 -4.26 10.88 -9.07
CA PHE A 63 -3.71 11.88 -9.97
C PHE A 63 -4.76 12.41 -10.96
N GLY A 64 -4.55 13.64 -11.42
CA GLY A 64 -5.27 14.20 -12.56
C GLY A 64 -4.94 13.47 -13.88
N ALA A 65 -5.79 13.64 -14.90
CA ALA A 65 -5.53 13.08 -16.22
C ALA A 65 -4.20 13.59 -16.78
N TYR A 66 -3.36 12.71 -17.31
CA TYR A 66 -2.02 13.02 -17.88
C TYR A 66 -1.07 13.78 -16.94
N LYS A 67 -1.40 13.90 -15.65
CA LYS A 67 -0.61 14.62 -14.65
C LYS A 67 0.10 13.63 -13.71
N HIS A 68 1.20 14.10 -13.11
CA HIS A 68 2.02 13.33 -12.18
C HIS A 68 2.35 14.11 -10.88
N ALA A 69 1.94 15.37 -10.77
CA ALA A 69 2.06 16.11 -9.52
C ALA A 69 1.03 15.60 -8.48
N LEU A 70 1.43 15.50 -7.22
CA LEU A 70 0.63 14.94 -6.12
C LEU A 70 -0.64 15.74 -5.81
N ASP A 71 -0.69 16.99 -6.22
CA ASP A 71 -1.83 17.91 -6.08
C ASP A 71 -2.71 18.01 -7.35
N SER A 72 -2.35 17.28 -8.40
CA SER A 72 -2.93 17.44 -9.74
C SER A 72 -4.40 16.99 -9.86
N ALA A 73 -4.92 16.27 -8.88
CA ALA A 73 -6.31 15.81 -8.83
C ALA A 73 -7.26 16.78 -8.08
N GLY A 74 -6.74 17.93 -7.62
CA GLY A 74 -7.48 18.92 -6.84
C GLY A 74 -7.11 18.90 -5.34
N LYS A 75 -7.56 19.92 -4.61
CA LYS A 75 -7.17 20.16 -3.21
C LYS A 75 -7.52 18.99 -2.29
N GLU A 76 -8.73 18.46 -2.40
CA GLU A 76 -9.18 17.32 -1.59
C GLU A 76 -8.26 16.10 -1.73
N PHE A 77 -7.92 15.73 -2.99
CA PHE A 77 -7.02 14.63 -3.25
C PHE A 77 -5.58 14.93 -2.81
N ARG A 78 -5.12 16.18 -2.93
CA ARG A 78 -3.80 16.58 -2.45
C ARG A 78 -3.67 16.30 -0.96
N ASP A 79 -4.60 16.78 -0.15
CA ASP A 79 -4.53 16.66 1.30
C ASP A 79 -4.60 15.17 1.71
N ARG A 80 -5.47 14.39 1.08
CA ARG A 80 -5.55 12.93 1.24
C ARG A 80 -4.29 12.20 0.79
N ASN A 81 -3.70 12.58 -0.34
CA ASN A 81 -2.45 12.01 -0.82
C ASN A 81 -1.31 12.22 0.18
N MET A 82 -1.19 13.43 0.73
CA MET A 82 -0.14 13.75 1.72
C MET A 82 -0.35 13.00 3.04
N ASP A 83 -1.58 12.88 3.53
CA ASP A 83 -1.92 12.08 4.70
C ASP A 83 -1.56 10.59 4.50
N THR A 84 -1.89 10.04 3.33
CA THR A 84 -1.53 8.66 2.97
C THR A 84 -0.02 8.44 2.97
N LEU A 85 0.76 9.35 2.36
CA LEU A 85 2.23 9.26 2.32
C LEU A 85 2.83 9.31 3.73
N SER A 86 2.30 10.18 4.60
CA SER A 86 2.73 10.27 5.99
C SER A 86 2.46 8.96 6.76
N LYS A 87 1.29 8.37 6.59
CA LYS A 87 0.94 7.07 7.19
C LYS A 87 1.86 5.94 6.73
N ILE A 88 2.21 5.91 5.44
CA ILE A 88 3.15 4.90 4.90
C ILE A 88 4.52 5.08 5.54
N ALA A 89 5.04 6.31 5.61
CA ALA A 89 6.33 6.57 6.25
C ALA A 89 6.34 6.15 7.73
N ASP A 90 5.23 6.35 8.46
CA ASP A 90 5.06 5.90 9.84
C ASP A 90 5.06 4.37 9.97
N ILE A 91 4.38 3.67 9.06
CA ILE A 91 4.38 2.20 9.00
C ILE A 91 5.82 1.69 8.83
N TYR A 92 6.57 2.23 7.90
CA TYR A 92 7.95 1.78 7.63
C TYR A 92 8.95 2.16 8.72
N ARG A 93 8.72 3.22 9.49
CA ARG A 93 9.47 3.50 10.73
C ARG A 93 9.26 2.44 11.80
N LYS A 94 8.03 1.93 11.93
CA LYS A 94 7.69 0.84 12.89
C LYS A 94 8.18 -0.53 12.41
N TYR A 95 8.20 -0.77 11.09
CA TYR A 95 8.49 -2.06 10.48
C TYR A 95 9.58 -1.96 9.41
N PRO A 96 10.84 -1.64 9.78
CA PRO A 96 11.91 -1.35 8.81
C PRO A 96 12.41 -2.58 8.03
N GLY A 97 11.96 -3.79 8.38
CA GLY A 97 12.38 -5.05 7.73
C GLY A 97 11.65 -5.37 6.41
N TYR A 98 10.78 -4.46 5.91
CA TYR A 98 10.01 -4.69 4.69
C TYR A 98 10.40 -3.70 3.60
N GLY A 99 10.23 -4.14 2.35
CA GLY A 99 10.32 -3.29 1.16
C GLY A 99 8.95 -2.79 0.72
N LEU A 100 8.96 -1.77 -0.12
CA LEU A 100 7.77 -1.17 -0.71
C LEU A 100 7.86 -1.17 -2.23
N LYS A 101 6.88 -1.75 -2.90
CA LYS A 101 6.70 -1.64 -4.35
C LYS A 101 5.55 -0.68 -4.65
N LEU A 102 5.81 0.28 -5.52
CA LEU A 102 4.85 1.26 -6.02
C LEU A 102 4.40 0.83 -7.41
N GLU A 103 3.11 0.48 -7.58
CA GLU A 103 2.54 0.17 -8.90
C GLU A 103 1.71 1.37 -9.38
N ALA A 104 2.13 2.00 -10.48
CA ALA A 104 1.49 3.17 -11.05
C ALA A 104 0.64 2.82 -12.26
N HIS A 105 -0.60 3.31 -12.25
CA HIS A 105 -1.63 3.00 -13.25
C HIS A 105 -2.17 4.24 -13.92
N SER A 106 -2.69 4.07 -15.14
CA SER A 106 -3.39 5.09 -15.90
C SER A 106 -4.62 4.52 -16.59
N LEU A 107 -5.42 5.38 -17.18
CA LEU A 107 -6.63 5.00 -17.92
C LEU A 107 -6.41 5.21 -19.40
N ASN A 108 -6.55 4.14 -20.18
CA ASN A 108 -6.70 4.18 -21.64
C ASN A 108 -8.18 3.91 -21.96
N ILE A 109 -8.79 4.81 -22.70
CA ILE A 109 -10.22 4.74 -23.05
C ILE A 109 -10.47 4.05 -24.41
N TYR A 110 -9.41 3.68 -25.10
CA TYR A 110 -9.51 3.04 -26.41
C TYR A 110 -9.53 1.51 -26.28
N THR A 111 -10.07 0.86 -27.30
CA THR A 111 -10.16 -0.60 -27.35
C THR A 111 -8.78 -1.22 -27.56
N ILE A 112 -8.43 -2.19 -26.72
CA ILE A 112 -7.19 -2.98 -26.81
C ILE A 112 -7.06 -3.59 -28.22
N GLY A 113 -5.85 -3.57 -28.78
CA GLY A 113 -5.55 -4.08 -30.12
C GLY A 113 -5.85 -3.09 -31.25
N THR A 114 -6.23 -1.85 -30.95
CA THR A 114 -6.36 -0.79 -31.95
C THR A 114 -5.13 0.12 -31.95
N LYS A 115 -4.82 0.72 -33.11
CA LYS A 115 -3.75 1.70 -33.23
C LYS A 115 -3.91 2.86 -32.23
N LYS A 116 -5.15 3.31 -31.97
CA LYS A 116 -5.44 4.36 -31.01
C LYS A 116 -5.05 3.95 -29.59
N TYR A 117 -5.28 2.68 -29.21
CA TYR A 117 -4.86 2.15 -27.92
C TYR A 117 -3.34 2.18 -27.79
N ASP A 118 -2.61 1.72 -28.80
CA ASP A 118 -1.15 1.66 -28.78
C ASP A 118 -0.52 3.07 -28.76
N ASP A 119 -1.07 4.01 -29.53
CA ASP A 119 -0.61 5.40 -29.56
C ASP A 119 -0.83 6.07 -28.20
N GLU A 120 -1.98 5.84 -27.55
CA GLU A 120 -2.29 6.35 -26.22
C GLU A 120 -1.39 5.72 -25.14
N GLU A 121 -1.14 4.41 -25.21
CA GLU A 121 -0.28 3.73 -24.23
C GLU A 121 1.16 4.25 -24.25
N ARG A 122 1.69 4.65 -25.41
CA ARG A 122 3.01 5.32 -25.52
C ARG A 122 3.09 6.64 -24.75
N ILE A 123 1.95 7.32 -24.56
CA ILE A 123 1.84 8.54 -23.74
C ILE A 123 1.67 8.19 -22.27
N LEU A 124 0.83 7.20 -21.97
CA LEU A 124 0.44 6.85 -20.59
C LEU A 124 1.56 6.17 -19.82
N LEU A 125 2.39 5.35 -20.45
CA LEU A 125 3.47 4.65 -19.77
C LEU A 125 4.49 5.64 -19.15
N PRO A 126 5.02 6.64 -19.86
CA PRO A 126 5.85 7.68 -19.24
C PRO A 126 5.14 8.51 -18.16
N VAL A 127 3.82 8.67 -18.25
CA VAL A 127 3.04 9.35 -17.20
C VAL A 127 3.05 8.50 -15.93
N THR A 128 2.86 7.17 -16.03
CA THR A 128 2.88 6.28 -14.86
C THR A 128 4.27 6.17 -14.24
N GLU A 129 5.34 6.18 -15.03
CA GLU A 129 6.73 6.28 -14.54
C GLU A 129 6.93 7.53 -13.66
N ARG A 130 6.52 8.70 -14.17
CA ARG A 130 6.62 9.96 -13.43
C ARG A 130 5.74 9.99 -12.17
N ARG A 131 4.57 9.32 -12.16
CA ARG A 131 3.72 9.17 -10.95
C ARG A 131 4.43 8.35 -9.89
N ALA A 132 4.97 7.19 -10.25
CA ALA A 132 5.72 6.35 -9.33
C ALA A 132 6.95 7.08 -8.76
N ALA A 133 7.69 7.81 -9.61
CA ALA A 133 8.82 8.63 -9.19
C ALA A 133 8.40 9.73 -8.20
N ALA A 134 7.33 10.49 -8.49
CA ALA A 134 6.84 11.55 -7.60
C ALA A 134 6.43 11.02 -6.22
N VAL A 135 5.79 9.84 -6.16
CA VAL A 135 5.45 9.18 -4.90
C VAL A 135 6.71 8.74 -4.16
N LYS A 136 7.67 8.10 -4.85
CA LYS A 136 8.95 7.69 -4.27
C LYS A 136 9.69 8.90 -3.68
N ASP A 137 9.81 9.98 -4.43
CA ASP A 137 10.50 11.20 -3.98
C ASP A 137 9.84 11.81 -2.73
N ALA A 138 8.51 11.79 -2.68
CA ALA A 138 7.77 12.28 -1.51
C ALA A 138 8.02 11.39 -0.27
N LEU A 139 8.02 10.06 -0.42
CA LEU A 139 8.32 9.13 0.67
C LEU A 139 9.76 9.26 1.16
N VAL A 140 10.72 9.48 0.25
CA VAL A 140 12.13 9.74 0.61
C VAL A 140 12.26 11.05 1.38
N LYS A 141 11.55 12.12 0.99
CA LYS A 141 11.49 13.38 1.75
C LYS A 141 10.88 13.20 3.14
N LEU A 142 10.01 12.23 3.34
CA LEU A 142 9.45 11.84 4.63
C LEU A 142 10.37 10.90 5.44
N GLY A 143 11.58 10.64 4.96
CA GLY A 143 12.62 9.91 5.67
C GLY A 143 12.68 8.41 5.35
N MET A 144 11.96 7.92 4.33
CA MET A 144 12.10 6.53 3.90
C MET A 144 13.40 6.30 3.12
N ASN A 145 14.03 5.14 3.35
CA ASN A 145 15.23 4.75 2.60
C ASN A 145 14.85 4.45 1.12
N PRO A 146 15.45 5.16 0.14
CA PRO A 146 15.15 4.93 -1.27
C PRO A 146 15.48 3.52 -1.77
N ALA A 147 16.41 2.81 -1.11
CA ALA A 147 16.82 1.46 -1.50
C ALA A 147 15.72 0.39 -1.30
N ILE A 148 14.78 0.63 -0.38
CA ILE A 148 13.66 -0.29 -0.14
C ILE A 148 12.43 0.01 -1.01
N ILE A 149 12.47 1.08 -1.83
CA ILE A 149 11.34 1.51 -2.65
C ILE A 149 11.58 1.15 -4.11
N ILE A 150 10.80 0.19 -4.61
CA ILE A 150 10.79 -0.23 -6.01
C ILE A 150 9.60 0.42 -6.71
N THR A 151 9.79 0.89 -7.95
CA THR A 151 8.74 1.49 -8.77
C THR A 151 8.43 0.62 -9.98
N GLU A 152 7.16 0.48 -10.33
CA GLU A 152 6.72 -0.17 -11.56
C GLU A 152 5.64 0.66 -12.25
N ALA A 153 5.88 1.00 -13.50
CA ALA A 153 4.94 1.67 -14.37
C ALA A 153 4.13 0.64 -15.15
N LEU A 154 2.82 0.65 -15.01
CA LEU A 154 1.93 -0.37 -15.58
C LEU A 154 1.00 0.19 -16.66
N GLY A 155 1.11 1.49 -16.99
CA GLY A 155 0.25 2.11 -17.98
C GLY A 155 -1.23 1.85 -17.69
N SER A 156 -1.98 1.40 -18.67
CA SER A 156 -3.41 1.06 -18.53
C SER A 156 -3.69 -0.42 -18.34
N LYS A 157 -2.67 -1.25 -18.14
CA LYS A 157 -2.76 -2.71 -18.16
C LYS A 157 -3.76 -3.31 -17.15
N TYR A 158 -3.96 -2.65 -16.00
CA TYR A 158 -4.83 -3.16 -14.93
C TYR A 158 -5.83 -2.08 -14.46
N PRO A 159 -6.90 -1.85 -15.24
CA PRO A 159 -7.96 -0.94 -14.83
C PRO A 159 -8.72 -1.54 -13.64
N ASN A 160 -9.06 -0.71 -12.65
CA ASN A 160 -9.89 -1.09 -11.49
C ASN A 160 -11.27 -0.42 -11.50
N ALA A 161 -11.64 0.18 -12.62
CA ALA A 161 -12.97 0.73 -12.85
C ALA A 161 -13.34 0.60 -14.34
N PRO A 162 -14.64 0.52 -14.66
CA PRO A 162 -15.12 0.45 -16.03
C PRO A 162 -14.72 1.68 -16.86
N VAL A 163 -14.35 1.49 -18.11
CA VAL A 163 -13.95 2.57 -19.02
C VAL A 163 -15.15 3.43 -19.47
N ASP A 164 -16.33 2.85 -19.52
CA ASP A 164 -17.59 3.51 -19.88
C ASP A 164 -18.18 4.36 -18.75
N ASP A 165 -17.77 4.16 -17.50
CA ASP A 165 -18.18 4.98 -16.36
C ASP A 165 -17.18 6.11 -16.07
N LYS A 166 -17.40 7.26 -16.70
CA LYS A 166 -16.55 8.46 -16.52
C LYS A 166 -16.44 8.93 -15.07
N SER A 167 -17.47 8.68 -14.24
CA SER A 167 -17.48 9.09 -12.83
C SER A 167 -16.42 8.37 -12.00
N GLN A 168 -15.94 7.22 -12.47
CA GLN A 168 -14.96 6.38 -11.79
C GLN A 168 -13.54 6.47 -12.39
N TRP A 169 -13.32 7.22 -13.46
CA TRP A 169 -12.02 7.32 -14.12
C TRP A 169 -10.88 7.78 -13.21
N TRP A 170 -11.19 8.58 -12.19
CA TRP A 170 -10.21 9.01 -11.21
C TRP A 170 -9.60 7.85 -10.42
N LYS A 171 -10.35 6.74 -10.17
CA LYS A 171 -9.87 5.55 -9.45
C LYS A 171 -8.77 4.83 -10.20
N VAL A 172 -8.78 4.89 -11.54
CA VAL A 172 -7.77 4.20 -12.37
C VAL A 172 -6.45 4.96 -12.40
N ARG A 173 -6.46 6.28 -12.25
CA ARG A 173 -5.26 7.13 -12.26
C ARG A 173 -4.61 7.18 -10.88
N ARG A 174 -3.93 6.11 -10.50
CA ARG A 174 -3.49 5.86 -9.12
C ARG A 174 -2.08 5.28 -9.03
N VAL A 175 -1.53 5.36 -7.82
CA VAL A 175 -0.39 4.52 -7.38
C VAL A 175 -0.85 3.68 -6.21
N GLU A 176 -0.61 2.37 -6.32
CA GLU A 176 -0.88 1.35 -5.30
C GLU A 176 0.41 0.99 -4.55
N PHE A 177 0.26 0.48 -3.33
CA PHE A 177 1.33 0.19 -2.41
C PHE A 177 1.34 -1.28 -2.05
N ILE A 178 2.43 -1.98 -2.38
CA ILE A 178 2.59 -3.39 -2.11
C ILE A 178 3.77 -3.57 -1.16
N MET A 179 3.52 -4.18 -0.02
CA MET A 179 4.55 -4.56 0.93
C MET A 179 5.29 -5.77 0.40
N THR A 180 6.61 -5.71 0.37
CA THR A 180 7.49 -6.82 -0.05
C THR A 180 8.37 -7.24 1.12
N GLU A 181 8.78 -8.50 1.14
CA GLU A 181 9.81 -8.94 2.07
C GLU A 181 11.18 -8.47 1.54
N ASN A 182 12.00 -7.88 2.41
CA ASN A 182 13.39 -7.63 2.08
C ASN A 182 14.11 -8.98 2.08
N LYS A 183 14.72 -9.30 0.95
CA LYS A 183 15.58 -10.48 0.83
C LYS A 183 16.95 -10.23 1.46
#